data_cabb03fbf263ad77ab4e9aaf89a041e1
#
_entry.id   cabb03fbf263ad77ab4e9aaf89a041e1
#
_cell.length_a   1.000
_cell.length_b   1.000
_cell.length_c   1.000
_cell.angle_alpha   90.00
_cell.angle_beta   90.00
_cell.angle_gamma   90.00
#
_symmetry.space_group_name_H-M   'P 1'
#
loop_
_entity.id
_entity.type
_entity.pdbx_description
1 polymer ?
#
loop_
_entity_poly.entity_id
_entity_poly.type
_entity_poly.pdbx_seq_one_letter_code
_entity_poly.pdbx_strand_id
1 'polypeptide(L)'
;TYKFSEAVEDGVVLDLVYEARDIDQKLGSQDKIDQWFDAKTKGLNDWQKQELKKQWGTMQNVLSSKARMDRVVADIIFDFSVKPRLSSERGNAILVASSIYEACKYFTLFQKTLFKGRCAVITSYNPQAKDVTLEEIGANTETDK
;
A
#
# COMPACT_ATOMS: atom_id res chain seq x y z
N THR A 1 11.65 26.36 24.74
CA THR A 1 11.39 25.01 24.18
C THR A 1 12.44 24.77 23.12
N TYR A 2 13.25 23.71 23.23
CA TYR A 2 14.24 23.29 22.25
C TYR A 2 13.58 22.96 20.91
N LYS A 3 14.00 23.63 19.83
CA LYS A 3 13.38 23.52 18.50
C LYS A 3 14.16 22.55 17.62
N PHE A 4 13.51 22.03 16.56
CA PHE A 4 14.13 21.14 15.60
C PHE A 4 15.36 21.79 14.92
N SER A 5 15.25 23.06 14.53
CA SER A 5 16.38 23.79 13.92
C SER A 5 17.61 23.86 14.84
N GLU A 6 17.39 24.11 16.14
CA GLU A 6 18.47 24.13 17.13
C GLU A 6 19.10 22.75 17.29
N ALA A 7 18.29 21.67 17.24
CA ALA A 7 18.78 20.31 17.32
C ALA A 7 19.58 19.88 16.07
N VAL A 8 19.26 20.44 14.90
CA VAL A 8 20.05 20.23 13.67
C VAL A 8 21.39 20.99 13.75
N GLU A 9 21.36 22.25 14.20
CA GLU A 9 22.57 23.07 14.39
C GLU A 9 23.54 22.44 15.41
N ASP A 10 23.00 21.90 16.50
CA ASP A 10 23.76 21.21 17.53
C ASP A 10 24.22 19.79 17.11
N GLY A 11 23.84 19.32 15.92
CA GLY A 11 24.19 18.01 15.42
C GLY A 11 23.53 16.83 16.15
N VAL A 12 22.50 17.09 16.95
CA VAL A 12 21.73 16.08 17.69
C VAL A 12 20.83 15.27 16.78
N VAL A 13 20.26 15.92 15.76
CA VAL A 13 19.44 15.29 14.73
C VAL A 13 19.94 15.69 13.34
N LEU A 14 19.66 14.84 12.36
CA LEU A 14 19.95 15.16 10.97
C LEU A 14 18.83 16.02 10.38
N ASP A 15 19.19 16.86 9.42
CA ASP A 15 18.22 17.65 8.68
C ASP A 15 17.27 16.74 7.86
N LEU A 16 16.07 17.26 7.59
CA LEU A 16 15.04 16.57 6.81
C LEU A 16 15.27 16.82 5.32
N VAL A 17 15.41 15.74 4.58
CA VAL A 17 15.46 15.77 3.11
C VAL A 17 14.16 15.16 2.57
N TYR A 18 13.42 15.95 1.77
CA TYR A 18 12.20 15.51 1.12
C TYR A 18 12.49 15.14 -0.34
N GLU A 19 12.06 13.96 -0.73
CA GLU A 19 12.16 13.48 -2.10
C GLU A 19 10.76 13.06 -2.58
N ALA A 20 10.23 13.80 -3.57
CA ALA A 20 8.98 13.43 -4.22
C ALA A 20 9.28 12.49 -5.40
N ARG A 21 8.56 11.38 -5.49
CA ARG A 21 8.67 10.41 -6.58
C ARG A 21 7.32 10.14 -7.22
N ASP A 22 7.25 10.35 -8.52
CA ASP A 22 6.10 9.96 -9.31
C ASP A 22 6.17 8.48 -9.65
N ILE A 23 5.14 7.74 -9.25
CA ILE A 23 4.97 6.35 -9.64
C ILE A 23 3.95 6.28 -10.76
N ASP A 24 4.46 6.09 -11.98
CA ASP A 24 3.63 5.98 -13.16
C ASP A 24 2.70 4.76 -13.08
N GLN A 25 1.40 5.00 -13.02
CA GLN A 25 0.36 3.97 -12.95
C GLN A 25 -0.17 3.70 -14.35
N LYS A 26 0.52 2.85 -15.10
CA LYS A 26 -0.05 2.34 -16.36
C LYS A 26 -1.05 1.23 -16.04
N LEU A 27 -2.33 1.50 -16.27
CA LEU A 27 -3.35 0.47 -16.34
C LEU A 27 -3.01 -0.48 -17.48
N GLY A 28 -2.80 -1.74 -17.18
CA GLY A 28 -2.71 -2.75 -18.25
C GLY A 28 -4.04 -2.80 -18.98
N SER A 29 -4.02 -2.59 -20.29
CA SER A 29 -5.12 -2.69 -21.25
C SER A 29 -6.51 -2.30 -20.74
N GLN A 30 -6.88 -1.04 -20.92
CA GLN A 30 -8.23 -0.50 -20.71
C GLN A 30 -9.29 -1.40 -21.39
N ASP A 31 -9.00 -1.83 -22.65
CA ASP A 31 -9.90 -2.65 -23.45
C ASP A 31 -10.28 -3.98 -22.80
N LYS A 32 -9.33 -4.65 -22.14
CA LYS A 32 -9.61 -5.91 -21.42
C LYS A 32 -10.49 -5.71 -20.21
N ILE A 33 -10.33 -4.58 -19.52
CA ILE A 33 -11.12 -4.20 -18.39
C ILE A 33 -12.56 -3.90 -18.82
N ASP A 34 -12.72 -3.14 -19.90
CA ASP A 34 -14.02 -2.80 -20.47
C ASP A 34 -14.76 -4.06 -20.98
N GLN A 35 -14.07 -4.94 -21.70
CA GLN A 35 -14.63 -6.23 -22.14
C GLN A 35 -15.06 -7.12 -20.97
N TRP A 36 -14.25 -7.17 -19.92
CA TRP A 36 -14.62 -7.92 -18.71
C TRP A 36 -15.84 -7.33 -18.02
N PHE A 37 -15.94 -5.98 -17.94
CA PHE A 37 -17.09 -5.31 -17.36
C PHE A 37 -18.35 -5.59 -18.16
N ASP A 38 -18.31 -5.44 -19.47
CA ASP A 38 -19.44 -5.71 -20.36
C ASP A 38 -19.91 -7.16 -20.25
N ALA A 39 -18.97 -8.10 -20.16
CA ALA A 39 -19.30 -9.51 -19.95
C ALA A 39 -20.00 -9.76 -18.59
N LYS A 40 -19.54 -9.11 -17.54
CA LYS A 40 -20.08 -9.29 -16.16
C LYS A 40 -21.37 -8.52 -15.91
N THR A 41 -21.61 -7.44 -16.64
CA THR A 41 -22.82 -6.61 -16.53
C THR A 41 -23.88 -6.97 -17.58
N LYS A 42 -23.70 -8.07 -18.29
CA LYS A 42 -24.65 -8.58 -19.29
C LYS A 42 -25.99 -8.89 -18.60
N GLY A 43 -27.04 -8.12 -18.94
CA GLY A 43 -28.37 -8.25 -18.33
C GLY A 43 -28.75 -7.17 -17.32
N LEU A 44 -27.84 -6.27 -16.98
CA LEU A 44 -28.13 -5.09 -16.19
C LEU A 44 -28.64 -3.94 -17.05
N ASN A 45 -29.55 -3.12 -16.48
CA ASN A 45 -30.00 -1.90 -17.14
C ASN A 45 -28.94 -0.78 -17.07
N ASP A 46 -29.12 0.29 -17.87
CA ASP A 46 -28.12 1.36 -17.97
C ASP A 46 -27.88 2.10 -16.64
N TRP A 47 -28.89 2.26 -15.82
CA TRP A 47 -28.75 2.87 -14.50
C TRP A 47 -27.87 2.01 -13.57
N GLN A 48 -28.12 0.70 -13.53
CA GLN A 48 -27.33 -0.23 -12.75
C GLN A 48 -25.88 -0.29 -13.23
N LYS A 49 -25.66 -0.22 -14.54
CA LYS A 49 -24.31 -0.15 -15.13
C LYS A 49 -23.60 1.13 -14.74
N GLN A 50 -24.30 2.29 -14.74
CA GLN A 50 -23.72 3.55 -14.31
C GLN A 50 -23.34 3.55 -12.82
N GLU A 51 -24.19 2.99 -11.97
CA GLU A 51 -23.89 2.87 -10.54
C GLU A 51 -22.68 1.95 -10.30
N LEU A 52 -22.63 0.82 -10.99
CA LEU A 52 -21.44 -0.04 -10.97
C LEU A 52 -20.19 0.64 -11.53
N LYS A 53 -20.31 1.47 -12.57
CA LYS A 53 -19.16 2.25 -13.09
C LYS A 53 -18.63 3.26 -12.07
N LYS A 54 -19.49 3.86 -11.24
CA LYS A 54 -19.04 4.72 -10.13
C LYS A 54 -18.27 3.92 -9.08
N GLN A 55 -18.76 2.76 -8.70
CA GLN A 55 -18.06 1.84 -7.79
C GLN A 55 -16.80 1.27 -8.44
N TRP A 56 -16.76 1.13 -9.75
CA TRP A 56 -15.62 0.63 -10.50
C TRP A 56 -14.47 1.63 -10.62
N GLY A 57 -14.72 2.92 -10.57
CA GLY A 57 -13.65 3.89 -10.36
C GLY A 57 -12.81 3.53 -9.13
N THR A 58 -13.46 2.95 -8.11
CA THR A 58 -12.80 2.40 -6.91
C THR A 58 -12.07 1.09 -7.22
N MET A 59 -12.63 0.22 -8.06
CA MET A 59 -11.99 -1.03 -8.47
C MET A 59 -10.79 -0.81 -9.41
N GLN A 60 -10.86 0.17 -10.31
CA GLN A 60 -9.70 0.63 -11.06
C GLN A 60 -8.58 1.10 -10.14
N ASN A 61 -8.91 1.82 -9.08
CA ASN A 61 -7.96 2.24 -8.08
C ASN A 61 -7.34 1.05 -7.34
N VAL A 62 -8.11 -0.01 -7.07
CA VAL A 62 -7.61 -1.24 -6.44
C VAL A 62 -6.68 -2.02 -7.38
N LEU A 63 -7.05 -2.14 -8.66
CA LEU A 63 -6.22 -2.84 -9.64
C LEU A 63 -4.94 -2.06 -9.98
N SER A 64 -5.00 -0.74 -10.05
CA SER A 64 -3.82 0.10 -10.21
C SER A 64 -2.96 0.11 -8.95
N SER A 65 -3.56 -0.07 -7.76
CA SER A 65 -2.82 -0.10 -6.50
C SER A 65 -1.86 -1.29 -6.41
N LYS A 66 -2.19 -2.45 -6.99
CA LYS A 66 -1.28 -3.60 -6.97
C LYS A 66 0.02 -3.32 -7.74
N ALA A 67 -0.09 -2.83 -8.97
CA ALA A 67 1.09 -2.48 -9.77
C ALA A 67 1.88 -1.33 -9.14
N ARG A 68 1.19 -0.38 -8.51
CA ARG A 68 1.81 0.69 -7.74
C ARG A 68 2.56 0.15 -6.53
N MET A 69 1.94 -0.74 -5.77
CA MET A 69 2.57 -1.34 -4.58
C MET A 69 3.82 -2.12 -4.93
N ASP A 70 3.78 -2.92 -6.01
CA ASP A 70 4.96 -3.65 -6.51
C ASP A 70 6.10 -2.68 -6.87
N ARG A 71 5.80 -1.54 -7.49
CA ARG A 71 6.80 -0.51 -7.82
C ARG A 71 7.33 0.19 -6.58
N VAL A 72 6.47 0.54 -5.61
CA VAL A 72 6.91 1.12 -4.34
C VAL A 72 7.87 0.18 -3.62
N VAL A 73 7.55 -1.10 -3.57
CA VAL A 73 8.41 -2.12 -2.97
C VAL A 73 9.74 -2.21 -3.70
N ALA A 74 9.74 -2.24 -5.03
CA ALA A 74 10.95 -2.29 -5.84
C ALA A 74 11.82 -1.03 -5.63
N ASP A 75 11.21 0.14 -5.55
CA ASP A 75 11.87 1.41 -5.33
C ASP A 75 12.53 1.49 -3.94
N ILE A 76 11.81 1.04 -2.91
CA ILE A 76 12.37 0.94 -1.56
C ILE A 76 13.56 -0.02 -1.51
N ILE A 77 13.46 -1.18 -2.17
CA ILE A 77 14.57 -2.16 -2.24
C ILE A 77 15.76 -1.53 -2.95
N PHE A 78 15.53 -0.79 -4.03
CA PHE A 78 16.58 -0.06 -4.74
C PHE A 78 17.26 0.97 -3.83
N ASP A 79 16.49 1.76 -3.08
CA ASP A 79 17.04 2.72 -2.12
C ASP A 79 17.95 2.05 -1.07
N PHE A 80 17.55 0.89 -0.58
CA PHE A 80 18.40 0.12 0.35
C PHE A 80 19.70 -0.37 -0.28
N SER A 81 19.76 -0.51 -1.61
CA SER A 81 20.97 -0.91 -2.31
C SER A 81 21.92 0.24 -2.61
N VAL A 82 21.39 1.46 -2.82
CA VAL A 82 22.17 2.60 -3.32
C VAL A 82 22.42 3.70 -2.28
N LYS A 83 21.48 3.92 -1.35
CA LYS A 83 21.63 4.97 -0.35
C LYS A 83 22.59 4.53 0.77
N PRO A 84 23.72 5.23 0.99
CA PRO A 84 24.79 4.76 1.91
C PRO A 84 24.28 4.46 3.32
N ARG A 85 23.31 5.23 3.82
CA ARG A 85 22.72 5.04 5.15
C ARG A 85 21.90 3.76 5.25
N LEU A 86 21.22 3.38 4.19
CA LEU A 86 20.36 2.18 4.14
C LEU A 86 21.21 0.94 3.79
N SER A 87 22.16 1.07 2.86
CA SER A 87 23.03 -0.03 2.42
C SER A 87 24.08 -0.45 3.44
N SER A 88 24.34 0.39 4.47
CA SER A 88 25.29 0.10 5.55
C SER A 88 24.78 -0.93 6.59
N GLU A 89 23.60 -1.51 6.39
CA GLU A 89 22.89 -2.41 7.33
C GLU A 89 22.51 -1.76 8.68
N ARG A 90 22.79 -0.47 8.87
CA ARG A 90 22.43 0.32 10.06
C ARG A 90 21.18 1.18 9.86
N GLY A 91 20.73 1.31 8.61
CA GLY A 91 19.54 2.08 8.25
C GLY A 91 18.27 1.28 8.48
N ASN A 92 17.22 1.97 8.88
CA ASN A 92 15.87 1.46 8.89
C ASN A 92 14.94 2.39 8.12
N ALA A 93 13.76 1.91 7.77
CA ALA A 93 12.74 2.68 7.09
C ALA A 93 11.36 2.40 7.68
N ILE A 94 10.50 3.40 7.60
CA ILE A 94 9.09 3.28 7.99
C ILE A 94 8.26 3.57 6.73
N LEU A 95 7.49 2.56 6.31
CA LEU A 95 6.49 2.71 5.24
C LEU A 95 5.14 2.96 5.88
N VAL A 96 4.59 4.15 5.64
CA VAL A 96 3.24 4.52 6.10
C VAL A 96 2.25 4.19 4.98
N ALA A 97 1.33 3.28 5.26
CA ALA A 97 0.25 2.91 4.35
C ALA A 97 -1.01 3.72 4.60
N SER A 98 -1.90 3.81 3.62
CA SER A 98 -3.17 4.52 3.73
C SER A 98 -4.23 3.76 4.55
N SER A 99 -4.04 2.45 4.72
CA SER A 99 -4.94 1.58 5.48
C SER A 99 -4.19 0.38 6.06
N ILE A 100 -4.80 -0.28 7.05
CA ILE A 100 -4.28 -1.53 7.65
C ILE A 100 -4.16 -2.62 6.59
N TYR A 101 -5.16 -2.75 5.72
CA TYR A 101 -5.16 -3.69 4.61
C TYR A 101 -3.97 -3.48 3.67
N GLU A 102 -3.70 -2.23 3.32
CA GLU A 102 -2.56 -1.88 2.46
C GLU A 102 -1.22 -2.18 3.16
N ALA A 103 -1.09 -1.91 4.46
CA ALA A 103 0.08 -2.28 5.24
C ALA A 103 0.35 -3.79 5.23
N CYS A 104 -0.68 -4.61 5.42
CA CYS A 104 -0.59 -6.07 5.34
C CYS A 104 -0.19 -6.55 3.94
N LYS A 105 -0.70 -5.90 2.90
CA LYS A 105 -0.32 -6.19 1.50
C LYS A 105 1.15 -5.89 1.25
N TYR A 106 1.65 -4.72 1.66
CA TYR A 106 3.07 -4.39 1.58
C TYR A 106 3.94 -5.40 2.32
N PHE A 107 3.55 -5.77 3.53
CA PHE A 107 4.25 -6.81 4.29
C PHE A 107 4.34 -8.12 3.49
N THR A 108 3.22 -8.58 2.91
CA THR A 108 3.18 -9.79 2.09
C THR A 108 4.10 -9.69 0.86
N LEU A 109 4.18 -8.50 0.25
CA LEU A 109 5.09 -8.27 -0.88
C LEU A 109 6.56 -8.32 -0.43
N PHE A 110 6.91 -7.67 0.68
CA PHE A 110 8.27 -7.71 1.21
C PHE A 110 8.72 -9.10 1.63
N GLN A 111 7.80 -9.96 2.14
CA GLN A 111 8.11 -11.37 2.47
C GLN A 111 8.50 -12.20 1.24
N LYS A 112 8.23 -11.73 0.01
CA LYS A 112 8.64 -12.36 -1.25
C LYS A 112 9.96 -11.83 -1.79
N THR A 113 10.62 -10.96 -1.06
CA THR A 113 11.88 -10.30 -1.46
C THR A 113 13.02 -10.66 -0.51
N LEU A 114 14.19 -10.04 -0.74
CA LEU A 114 15.35 -10.16 0.15
C LEU A 114 15.10 -9.61 1.59
N PHE A 115 14.00 -8.88 1.80
CA PHE A 115 13.57 -8.40 3.10
C PHE A 115 12.71 -9.40 3.90
N LYS A 116 12.59 -10.64 3.43
CA LYS A 116 11.90 -11.69 4.17
C LYS A 116 12.47 -11.80 5.58
N GLY A 117 11.59 -11.69 6.58
CA GLY A 117 11.96 -11.74 7.99
C GLY A 117 12.63 -10.46 8.55
N ARG A 118 12.78 -9.40 7.73
CA ARG A 118 13.38 -8.13 8.13
C ARG A 118 12.37 -6.98 8.26
N CYS A 119 11.08 -7.27 8.11
CA CYS A 119 9.98 -6.29 8.23
C CYS A 119 8.94 -6.77 9.23
N ALA A 120 8.27 -5.80 9.85
CA ALA A 120 7.13 -6.02 10.73
C ALA A 120 6.00 -5.03 10.38
N VAL A 121 4.77 -5.43 10.67
CA VAL A 121 3.61 -4.53 10.61
C VAL A 121 3.33 -3.99 11.99
N ILE A 122 3.19 -2.68 12.10
CA ILE A 122 2.77 -1.99 13.32
C ILE A 122 1.41 -1.37 13.03
N THR A 123 0.42 -1.75 13.81
CA THR A 123 -0.96 -1.27 13.65
C THR A 123 -1.63 -1.10 15.00
N SER A 124 -2.62 -0.23 15.07
CA SER A 124 -3.51 -0.09 16.23
C SER A 124 -4.65 -1.14 16.25
N TYR A 125 -4.77 -1.95 15.20
CA TYR A 125 -5.77 -3.01 15.13
C TYR A 125 -5.49 -4.08 16.17
N ASN A 126 -6.50 -4.40 16.97
CA ASN A 126 -6.45 -5.50 17.94
C ASN A 126 -7.43 -6.60 17.47
N PRO A 127 -6.93 -7.72 16.94
CA PRO A 127 -7.78 -8.78 16.43
C PRO A 127 -8.62 -9.38 17.55
N GLN A 128 -9.91 -9.56 17.29
CA GLN A 128 -10.81 -10.27 18.20
C GLN A 128 -10.78 -11.77 17.88
N ALA A 129 -11.20 -12.60 18.85
CA ALA A 129 -11.20 -14.06 18.64
C ALA A 129 -12.00 -14.49 17.38
N LYS A 130 -13.11 -13.81 17.08
CA LYS A 130 -13.92 -14.01 15.88
C LYS A 130 -13.16 -13.72 14.55
N ASP A 131 -12.18 -12.83 14.58
CA ASP A 131 -11.39 -12.46 13.40
C ASP A 131 -10.36 -13.55 13.06
N VAL A 132 -10.01 -14.37 14.04
CA VAL A 132 -9.03 -15.46 13.92
C VAL A 132 -9.72 -16.77 13.56
N THR A 133 -10.94 -17.00 14.05
CA THR A 133 -11.66 -18.28 13.86
C THR A 133 -12.39 -18.38 12.53
N LEU A 134 -12.47 -17.31 11.72
CA LEU A 134 -13.24 -17.26 10.47
C LEU A 134 -14.72 -17.61 10.63
N GLU A 135 -15.24 -17.60 11.85
CA GLU A 135 -16.66 -17.76 12.07
C GLU A 135 -17.39 -16.50 11.58
N GLU A 136 -18.31 -16.68 10.64
CA GLU A 136 -19.19 -15.64 10.11
C GLU A 136 -20.12 -15.09 11.20
N ILE A 137 -19.63 -14.22 12.03
CA ILE A 137 -20.44 -13.47 12.98
C ILE A 137 -20.37 -12.00 12.57
N GLY A 138 -21.24 -11.64 11.62
CA GLY A 138 -21.48 -10.26 11.22
C GLY A 138 -20.29 -9.61 10.49
N ALA A 139 -20.61 -8.78 9.52
CA ALA A 139 -19.62 -8.07 8.72
C ALA A 139 -18.59 -7.36 9.61
N ASN A 140 -17.37 -7.89 9.65
CA ASN A 140 -16.25 -7.21 10.24
C ASN A 140 -15.67 -6.26 9.19
N THR A 141 -16.07 -5.00 9.26
CA THR A 141 -15.69 -3.97 8.28
C THR A 141 -14.18 -3.74 8.17
N GLU A 142 -13.39 -4.21 9.12
CA GLU A 142 -11.93 -4.08 9.12
C GLU A 142 -11.21 -5.24 8.42
N THR A 143 -11.83 -6.44 8.38
CA THR A 143 -11.29 -7.60 7.66
C THR A 143 -11.77 -7.68 6.22
N ASP A 144 -12.90 -7.06 5.90
CA ASP A 144 -13.45 -6.97 4.53
C ASP A 144 -12.81 -5.85 3.69
N LYS A 145 -11.92 -5.09 4.26
CA LYS A 145 -11.10 -4.08 3.59
C LYS A 145 -9.69 -4.62 3.36
#